data_19f6644ffedb3a2d181ee2cdea08b376
#
_entry.id   19f6644ffedb3a2d181ee2cdea08b376
#
_cell.length_a   1.000
_cell.length_b   1.000
_cell.length_c   1.000
_cell.angle_alpha   90.00
_cell.angle_beta   90.00
_cell.angle_gamma   90.00
#
_symmetry.space_group_name_H-M   'P 1'
#
loop_
_entity.id
_entity.type
_entity.pdbx_description
1 polymer ?
#
loop_
_entity_poly.entity_id
_entity_poly.type
_entity_poly.pdbx_seq_one_letter_code
_entity_poly.pdbx_strand_id
1 'polypeptide(L)'
;ITAERVRELVFGLNSESQGLLHHTDEYIDRFRERVGIDRSERRLKCLLLFHKHLANFVRYRYRVEDIPVQKADIAFIKDLEDYFAKEKGFKLNTSAGYLSMLASLLKDLHKRHIIDTYPFINHSIRWEVGTPRYITREEVGLIAALGEDKLQGYEKVSRDMFLFSCLTGLSYTDVYHLTEQHVFHEAGMTWIRKPRIKTGNVCHIPLLPEATAIIERYRGIHTRAFRHEPPKGYLLPIPGCDTVNIHLKKIARLCGIQKTLTYHMARHTFASQMTLSEGVSIESVSKMLGHSQIKTTQVYAETSPERVFLDIEKILPQLAHYQLTN
;
A
#
# COMPACT_ATOMS: atom_id res chain seq x y z
N ILE A 1 15.74 -26.83 -42.69
CA ILE A 1 14.78 -26.22 -41.76
C ILE A 1 15.50 -26.17 -40.40
N THR A 2 15.68 -24.98 -39.86
CA THR A 2 16.33 -24.82 -38.56
C THR A 2 15.41 -25.31 -37.42
N ALA A 3 15.98 -25.79 -36.30
CA ALA A 3 15.20 -26.22 -35.14
C ALA A 3 14.28 -25.08 -34.61
N GLU A 4 14.66 -23.84 -34.83
CA GLU A 4 13.89 -22.64 -34.50
C GLU A 4 12.65 -22.54 -35.40
N ARG A 5 12.80 -22.73 -36.70
CA ARG A 5 11.68 -22.72 -37.66
C ARG A 5 10.68 -23.87 -37.45
N VAL A 6 11.16 -25.04 -37.02
CA VAL A 6 10.28 -26.16 -36.63
C VAL A 6 9.49 -25.80 -35.37
N ARG A 7 10.12 -25.19 -34.40
CA ARG A 7 9.44 -24.72 -33.18
C ARG A 7 8.37 -23.67 -33.50
N GLU A 8 8.69 -22.67 -34.32
CA GLU A 8 7.74 -21.66 -34.78
C GLU A 8 6.51 -22.28 -35.44
N LEU A 9 6.70 -23.27 -36.33
CA LEU A 9 5.62 -24.00 -36.99
C LEU A 9 4.79 -24.85 -36.03
N VAL A 10 5.43 -25.54 -35.08
CA VAL A 10 4.76 -26.37 -34.08
C VAL A 10 3.92 -25.50 -33.11
N PHE A 11 4.39 -24.31 -32.78
CA PHE A 11 3.65 -23.38 -31.93
C PHE A 11 2.69 -22.47 -32.70
N GLY A 12 2.60 -22.59 -34.03
CA GLY A 12 1.65 -21.83 -34.84
C GLY A 12 2.01 -20.35 -35.00
N LEU A 13 3.32 -20.02 -34.92
CA LEU A 13 3.83 -18.66 -35.17
C LEU A 13 3.83 -18.40 -36.70
N ASN A 14 2.66 -18.32 -37.30
CA ASN A 14 2.53 -17.79 -38.64
C ASN A 14 2.68 -16.26 -38.60
N SER A 15 3.24 -15.67 -39.65
CA SER A 15 3.53 -14.23 -39.79
C SER A 15 2.33 -13.28 -39.62
N GLU A 16 1.11 -13.80 -39.42
CA GLU A 16 -0.13 -13.03 -39.24
C GLU A 16 -0.68 -13.03 -37.79
N SER A 17 -0.23 -13.93 -36.92
CA SER A 17 -0.69 -13.93 -35.52
C SER A 17 0.27 -13.16 -34.63
N GLN A 18 -0.16 -12.01 -34.14
CA GLN A 18 0.61 -11.23 -33.19
C GLN A 18 0.78 -12.01 -31.89
N GLY A 19 2.00 -12.02 -31.33
CA GLY A 19 2.36 -12.78 -30.15
C GLY A 19 1.87 -12.17 -28.84
N LEU A 20 1.96 -12.94 -27.77
CA LEU A 20 1.61 -12.51 -26.41
C LEU A 20 2.47 -11.33 -25.93
N LEU A 21 3.79 -11.37 -26.21
CA LEU A 21 4.70 -10.29 -25.82
C LEU A 21 4.45 -9.04 -26.65
N HIS A 22 4.20 -9.18 -27.96
CA HIS A 22 3.80 -8.06 -28.80
C HIS A 22 2.55 -7.34 -28.24
N HIS A 23 1.50 -8.07 -27.92
CA HIS A 23 0.31 -7.47 -27.29
C HIS A 23 0.57 -6.88 -25.89
N THR A 24 1.56 -7.44 -25.17
CA THR A 24 1.98 -6.86 -23.89
C THR A 24 2.65 -5.51 -24.10
N ASP A 25 3.50 -5.36 -25.13
CA ASP A 25 4.14 -4.09 -25.49
C ASP A 25 3.10 -3.05 -25.90
N GLU A 26 2.16 -3.38 -26.78
CA GLU A 26 1.05 -2.49 -27.13
C GLU A 26 0.23 -2.03 -25.90
N TYR A 27 -0.03 -2.95 -24.97
CA TYR A 27 -0.75 -2.63 -23.73
C TYR A 27 0.05 -1.67 -22.87
N ILE A 28 1.37 -1.87 -22.76
CA ILE A 28 2.27 -0.98 -22.01
C ILE A 28 2.34 0.40 -22.64
N ASP A 29 2.40 0.48 -24.00
CA ASP A 29 2.47 1.76 -24.69
C ASP A 29 1.19 2.58 -24.50
N ARG A 30 0.02 1.97 -24.66
CA ARG A 30 -1.26 2.62 -24.31
C ARG A 30 -1.33 3.03 -22.84
N PHE A 31 -0.75 2.25 -21.92
CA PHE A 31 -0.70 2.61 -20.51
C PHE A 31 0.22 3.81 -20.28
N ARG A 32 1.36 3.86 -21.00
CA ARG A 32 2.35 4.95 -20.91
C ARG A 32 1.76 6.30 -21.34
N GLU A 33 0.97 6.33 -22.39
CA GLU A 33 0.28 7.54 -22.86
C GLU A 33 -0.65 8.16 -21.81
N ARG A 34 -1.13 7.36 -20.87
CA ARG A 34 -2.04 7.78 -19.81
C ARG A 34 -1.36 8.11 -18.47
N VAL A 35 -0.02 7.97 -18.40
CA VAL A 35 0.72 8.34 -17.18
C VAL A 35 0.64 9.85 -16.96
N GLY A 36 0.29 10.23 -15.72
CA GLY A 36 0.05 11.63 -15.35
C GLY A 36 -1.38 12.11 -15.59
N ILE A 37 -2.21 11.35 -16.34
CA ILE A 37 -3.65 11.64 -16.53
C ILE A 37 -4.46 10.83 -15.49
N ASP A 38 -4.49 9.51 -15.61
CA ASP A 38 -5.21 8.59 -14.73
C ASP A 38 -4.39 7.35 -14.35
N ARG A 39 -3.15 7.28 -14.79
CA ARG A 39 -2.21 6.18 -14.52
C ARG A 39 -0.97 6.70 -13.80
N SER A 40 -0.42 5.86 -12.91
CA SER A 40 0.79 6.20 -12.17
C SER A 40 2.05 5.65 -12.84
N GLU A 41 3.14 6.42 -12.80
CA GLU A 41 4.45 5.97 -13.27
C GLU A 41 4.93 4.71 -12.52
N ARG A 42 4.62 4.59 -11.22
CA ARG A 42 4.93 3.38 -10.45
C ARG A 42 4.29 2.14 -11.05
N ARG A 43 3.03 2.21 -11.50
CA ARG A 43 2.34 1.08 -12.13
C ARG A 43 2.96 0.74 -13.48
N LEU A 44 3.38 1.74 -14.26
CA LEU A 44 4.13 1.54 -15.50
C LEU A 44 5.44 0.78 -15.25
N LYS A 45 6.23 1.18 -14.25
CA LYS A 45 7.45 0.44 -13.85
C LYS A 45 7.17 -1.02 -13.48
N CYS A 46 6.05 -1.28 -12.79
CA CYS A 46 5.64 -2.65 -12.49
C CYS A 46 5.26 -3.44 -13.76
N LEU A 47 4.59 -2.82 -14.73
CA LEU A 47 4.23 -3.46 -15.99
C LEU A 47 5.47 -3.80 -16.83
N LEU A 48 6.45 -2.91 -16.90
CA LEU A 48 7.73 -3.17 -17.57
C LEU A 48 8.49 -4.34 -16.93
N LEU A 49 8.48 -4.42 -15.59
CA LEU A 49 9.09 -5.53 -14.89
C LEU A 49 8.31 -6.84 -15.10
N PHE A 50 6.99 -6.78 -15.12
CA PHE A 50 6.14 -7.90 -15.48
C PHE A 50 6.45 -8.42 -16.88
N HIS A 51 6.52 -7.54 -17.90
CA HIS A 51 6.88 -7.90 -19.28
C HIS A 51 8.22 -8.65 -19.32
N LYS A 52 9.25 -8.14 -18.63
CA LYS A 52 10.55 -8.81 -18.51
C LYS A 52 10.43 -10.23 -17.95
N HIS A 53 9.62 -10.44 -16.91
CA HIS A 53 9.42 -11.75 -16.31
C HIS A 53 8.62 -12.68 -17.23
N LEU A 54 7.62 -12.15 -17.93
CA LEU A 54 6.83 -12.89 -18.92
C LEU A 54 7.69 -13.36 -20.09
N ALA A 55 8.51 -12.48 -20.67
CA ALA A 55 9.45 -12.82 -21.73
C ALA A 55 10.46 -13.90 -21.29
N ASN A 56 11.00 -13.78 -20.09
CA ASN A 56 11.89 -14.79 -19.53
C ASN A 56 11.18 -16.15 -19.35
N PHE A 57 9.91 -16.17 -18.96
CA PHE A 57 9.14 -17.39 -18.85
C PHE A 57 8.88 -18.03 -20.23
N VAL A 58 8.50 -17.24 -21.23
CA VAL A 58 8.28 -17.73 -22.60
C VAL A 58 9.56 -18.40 -23.12
N ARG A 59 10.71 -17.76 -22.99
CA ARG A 59 12.01 -18.35 -23.39
C ARG A 59 12.35 -19.61 -22.59
N TYR A 60 12.11 -19.60 -21.29
CA TYR A 60 12.39 -20.74 -20.42
C TYR A 60 11.54 -21.97 -20.81
N ARG A 61 10.24 -21.78 -20.95
CA ARG A 61 9.27 -22.86 -21.11
C ARG A 61 9.16 -23.36 -22.55
N TYR A 62 9.17 -22.43 -23.53
CA TYR A 62 8.88 -22.73 -24.92
C TYR A 62 10.10 -22.65 -25.85
N ARG A 63 11.20 -22.06 -25.40
CA ARG A 63 12.45 -21.90 -26.19
C ARG A 63 12.25 -21.07 -27.46
N VAL A 64 11.32 -20.10 -27.43
CA VAL A 64 11.03 -19.16 -28.52
C VAL A 64 11.00 -17.73 -27.94
N GLU A 65 11.08 -16.73 -28.84
CA GLU A 65 11.05 -15.33 -28.42
C GLU A 65 9.64 -14.88 -28.03
N ASP A 66 8.59 -15.36 -28.72
CA ASP A 66 7.18 -15.06 -28.38
C ASP A 66 6.29 -16.28 -28.71
N ILE A 67 5.07 -16.28 -28.23
CA ILE A 67 4.07 -17.32 -28.51
C ILE A 67 2.75 -16.66 -28.94
N PRO A 68 1.92 -17.36 -29.76
CA PRO A 68 0.58 -16.87 -30.09
C PRO A 68 -0.22 -16.56 -28.80
N VAL A 69 -0.92 -15.44 -28.75
CA VAL A 69 -1.66 -15.04 -27.57
C VAL A 69 -2.75 -16.05 -27.14
N GLN A 70 -3.27 -16.84 -28.10
CA GLN A 70 -4.23 -17.92 -27.84
C GLN A 70 -3.65 -19.06 -26.97
N LYS A 71 -2.31 -19.19 -26.94
CA LYS A 71 -1.62 -20.14 -26.03
C LYS A 71 -1.56 -19.69 -24.58
N ALA A 72 -1.95 -18.45 -24.28
CA ALA A 72 -2.06 -17.96 -22.91
C ALA A 72 -3.35 -18.47 -22.22
N ASP A 73 -3.55 -19.77 -22.22
CA ASP A 73 -4.66 -20.51 -21.63
C ASP A 73 -4.45 -20.79 -20.14
N ILE A 74 -5.33 -21.60 -19.55
CA ILE A 74 -5.26 -21.98 -18.13
C ILE A 74 -4.01 -22.82 -17.82
N ALA A 75 -3.51 -23.63 -18.78
CA ALA A 75 -2.28 -24.41 -18.58
C ALA A 75 -1.07 -23.48 -18.54
N PHE A 76 -1.02 -22.49 -19.43
CA PHE A 76 0.00 -21.44 -19.42
C PHE A 76 0.03 -20.68 -18.08
N ILE A 77 -1.13 -20.32 -17.55
CA ILE A 77 -1.22 -19.60 -16.26
C ILE A 77 -0.64 -20.44 -15.13
N LYS A 78 -0.97 -21.73 -15.06
CA LYS A 78 -0.43 -22.66 -14.05
C LYS A 78 1.07 -22.86 -14.19
N ASP A 79 1.57 -23.03 -15.41
CA ASP A 79 3.01 -23.14 -15.68
C ASP A 79 3.77 -21.86 -15.27
N LEU A 80 3.16 -20.68 -15.48
CA LEU A 80 3.72 -19.40 -15.06
C LEU A 80 3.72 -19.24 -13.53
N GLU A 81 2.66 -19.69 -12.83
CA GLU A 81 2.62 -19.73 -11.37
C GLU A 81 3.74 -20.60 -10.80
N ASP A 82 3.91 -21.79 -11.36
CA ASP A 82 4.97 -22.74 -10.99
C ASP A 82 6.36 -22.13 -11.23
N TYR A 83 6.57 -21.50 -12.38
CA TYR A 83 7.81 -20.81 -12.69
C TYR A 83 8.12 -19.70 -11.69
N PHE A 84 7.14 -18.87 -11.33
CA PHE A 84 7.34 -17.82 -10.33
C PHE A 84 7.69 -18.38 -8.96
N ALA A 85 7.05 -19.48 -8.57
CA ALA A 85 7.30 -20.10 -7.27
C ALA A 85 8.65 -20.86 -7.23
N LYS A 86 8.91 -21.73 -8.23
CA LYS A 86 10.03 -22.68 -8.21
C LYS A 86 11.33 -22.07 -8.76
N GLU A 87 11.26 -21.39 -9.90
CA GLU A 87 12.46 -20.88 -10.59
C GLU A 87 12.83 -19.44 -10.12
N LYS A 88 11.85 -18.62 -9.76
CA LYS A 88 12.09 -17.25 -9.30
C LYS A 88 12.08 -17.12 -7.79
N GLY A 89 11.55 -18.08 -7.05
CA GLY A 89 11.41 -18.02 -5.60
C GLY A 89 10.55 -16.85 -5.12
N PHE A 90 9.57 -16.41 -5.91
CA PHE A 90 8.72 -15.29 -5.55
C PHE A 90 7.76 -15.67 -4.43
N LYS A 91 7.56 -14.74 -3.49
CA LYS A 91 6.49 -14.86 -2.51
C LYS A 91 5.12 -14.82 -3.18
N LEU A 92 4.13 -15.48 -2.59
CA LEU A 92 2.78 -15.61 -3.13
C LEU A 92 2.19 -14.26 -3.62
N ASN A 93 2.25 -13.22 -2.80
CA ASN A 93 1.71 -11.90 -3.18
C ASN A 93 2.48 -11.21 -4.32
N THR A 94 3.76 -11.51 -4.49
CA THR A 94 4.53 -11.01 -5.64
C THR A 94 4.06 -11.68 -6.93
N SER A 95 3.93 -13.01 -6.92
CA SER A 95 3.38 -13.79 -8.04
C SER A 95 1.95 -13.36 -8.38
N ALA A 96 1.09 -13.24 -7.36
CA ALA A 96 -0.29 -12.75 -7.51
C ALA A 96 -0.36 -11.35 -8.14
N GLY A 97 0.58 -10.47 -7.80
CA GLY A 97 0.70 -9.15 -8.43
C GLY A 97 0.97 -9.23 -9.94
N TYR A 98 1.89 -10.10 -10.37
CA TYR A 98 2.18 -10.31 -11.79
C TYR A 98 1.04 -11.02 -12.51
N LEU A 99 0.42 -12.03 -11.90
CA LEU A 99 -0.76 -12.71 -12.46
C LEU A 99 -1.94 -11.73 -12.64
N SER A 100 -2.13 -10.79 -11.72
CA SER A 100 -3.15 -9.74 -11.86
C SER A 100 -2.87 -8.79 -13.03
N MET A 101 -1.60 -8.59 -13.40
CA MET A 101 -1.23 -7.83 -14.60
C MET A 101 -1.54 -8.62 -15.86
N LEU A 102 -1.21 -9.92 -15.89
CA LEU A 102 -1.58 -10.81 -16.98
C LEU A 102 -3.11 -10.88 -17.15
N ALA A 103 -3.84 -11.04 -16.05
CA ALA A 103 -5.30 -11.07 -16.07
C ALA A 103 -5.90 -9.77 -16.66
N SER A 104 -5.30 -8.62 -16.31
CA SER A 104 -5.74 -7.33 -16.85
C SER A 104 -5.46 -7.20 -18.35
N LEU A 105 -4.30 -7.66 -18.81
CA LEU A 105 -3.94 -7.72 -20.23
C LEU A 105 -4.91 -8.63 -20.99
N LEU A 106 -5.06 -9.89 -20.59
CA LEU A 106 -5.92 -10.85 -21.28
C LEU A 106 -7.39 -10.44 -21.27
N LYS A 107 -7.84 -9.74 -20.21
CA LYS A 107 -9.18 -9.15 -20.16
C LYS A 107 -9.36 -8.03 -21.18
N ASP A 108 -8.34 -7.20 -21.41
CA ASP A 108 -8.34 -6.17 -22.45
C ASP A 108 -8.39 -6.81 -23.84
N LEU A 109 -7.56 -7.81 -24.08
CA LEU A 109 -7.53 -8.53 -25.35
C LEU A 109 -8.85 -9.26 -25.67
N HIS A 110 -9.46 -9.87 -24.65
CA HIS A 110 -10.78 -10.49 -24.79
C HIS A 110 -11.87 -9.45 -25.13
N LYS A 111 -11.89 -8.30 -24.47
CA LYS A 111 -12.82 -7.20 -24.80
C LYS A 111 -12.63 -6.64 -26.19
N ARG A 112 -11.43 -6.75 -26.75
CA ARG A 112 -11.08 -6.33 -28.12
C ARG A 112 -11.28 -7.44 -29.15
N HIS A 113 -11.82 -8.59 -28.74
CA HIS A 113 -12.04 -9.78 -29.59
C HIS A 113 -10.74 -10.31 -30.25
N ILE A 114 -9.57 -10.12 -29.60
CA ILE A 114 -8.29 -10.69 -30.04
C ILE A 114 -8.15 -12.13 -29.55
N ILE A 115 -8.74 -12.45 -28.39
CA ILE A 115 -8.90 -13.81 -27.87
C ILE A 115 -10.38 -14.08 -27.61
N ASP A 116 -10.84 -15.29 -27.93
CA ASP A 116 -12.24 -15.67 -27.80
C ASP A 116 -12.65 -15.98 -26.36
N THR A 117 -11.71 -16.52 -25.58
CA THR A 117 -11.95 -16.93 -24.19
C THR A 117 -11.06 -16.18 -23.22
N TYR A 118 -11.60 -15.79 -22.06
CA TYR A 118 -10.84 -15.18 -20.98
C TYR A 118 -10.36 -16.27 -20.01
N PRO A 119 -9.06 -16.61 -19.96
CA PRO A 119 -8.57 -17.78 -19.21
C PRO A 119 -8.76 -17.70 -17.69
N PHE A 120 -8.87 -16.49 -17.14
CA PHE A 120 -9.09 -16.28 -15.69
C PHE A 120 -10.57 -16.39 -15.26
N ILE A 121 -11.51 -16.76 -16.15
CA ILE A 121 -12.93 -16.85 -15.76
C ILE A 121 -13.15 -17.88 -14.64
N ASN A 122 -12.40 -18.98 -14.66
CA ASN A 122 -12.46 -20.08 -13.69
C ASN A 122 -11.17 -20.22 -12.87
N HIS A 123 -10.29 -19.20 -12.89
CA HIS A 123 -9.03 -19.20 -12.15
C HIS A 123 -8.96 -18.00 -11.23
N SER A 124 -8.95 -18.26 -9.93
CA SER A 124 -8.81 -17.23 -8.90
C SER A 124 -7.36 -17.06 -8.50
N ILE A 125 -6.87 -15.83 -8.58
CA ILE A 125 -5.52 -15.48 -8.10
C ILE A 125 -5.54 -15.49 -6.58
N ARG A 126 -4.69 -16.32 -5.97
CA ARG A 126 -4.58 -16.45 -4.51
C ARG A 126 -3.73 -15.31 -3.95
N TRP A 127 -4.22 -14.71 -2.88
CA TRP A 127 -3.52 -13.69 -2.11
C TRP A 127 -3.41 -14.14 -0.66
N GLU A 128 -2.25 -13.93 -0.08
CA GLU A 128 -2.06 -14.08 1.36
C GLU A 128 -2.38 -12.74 2.04
N VAL A 129 -3.30 -12.79 2.99
CA VAL A 129 -3.62 -11.62 3.82
C VAL A 129 -2.51 -11.48 4.86
N GLY A 130 -1.65 -10.48 4.69
CA GLY A 130 -0.61 -10.20 5.68
C GLY A 130 -1.20 -9.59 6.95
N THR A 131 -0.74 -10.03 8.11
CA THR A 131 -1.04 -9.37 9.39
C THR A 131 -0.45 -7.95 9.38
N PRO A 132 -1.25 -6.92 9.66
CA PRO A 132 -0.74 -5.55 9.77
C PRO A 132 0.38 -5.47 10.81
N ARG A 133 1.53 -4.91 10.41
CA ARG A 133 2.63 -4.67 11.34
C ARG A 133 2.47 -3.30 11.96
N TYR A 134 2.40 -3.26 13.28
CA TYR A 134 2.32 -2.03 14.06
C TYR A 134 3.29 -2.08 15.24
N ILE A 135 3.54 -0.95 15.86
CA ILE A 135 4.25 -0.83 17.15
C ILE A 135 3.25 -0.58 18.25
N THR A 136 3.60 -1.00 19.47
CA THR A 136 2.73 -0.80 20.62
C THR A 136 2.75 0.66 21.09
N ARG A 137 1.85 1.02 21.99
CA ARG A 137 1.79 2.36 22.58
C ARG A 137 3.05 2.68 23.38
N GLU A 138 3.58 1.69 24.08
CA GLU A 138 4.85 1.79 24.82
C GLU A 138 6.02 2.05 23.86
N GLU A 139 6.07 1.35 22.74
CA GLU A 139 7.11 1.57 21.72
C GLU A 139 6.99 2.97 21.08
N VAL A 140 5.77 3.49 20.87
CA VAL A 140 5.56 4.91 20.46
C VAL A 140 6.11 5.84 21.52
N GLY A 141 5.84 5.58 22.80
CA GLY A 141 6.38 6.34 23.94
C GLY A 141 7.89 6.36 24.00
N LEU A 142 8.55 5.21 23.75
CA LEU A 142 10.03 5.11 23.69
C LEU A 142 10.59 5.98 22.55
N ILE A 143 9.94 6.01 21.40
CA ILE A 143 10.35 6.85 20.26
C ILE A 143 10.15 8.33 20.58
N ALA A 144 9.05 8.69 21.24
CA ALA A 144 8.75 10.06 21.62
C ALA A 144 9.73 10.59 22.68
N ALA A 145 10.11 9.73 23.64
CA ALA A 145 11.05 10.04 24.71
C ALA A 145 12.53 10.04 24.27
N LEU A 146 12.84 9.61 23.03
CA LEU A 146 14.22 9.56 22.54
C LEU A 146 14.79 10.97 22.48
N GLY A 147 15.85 11.24 23.27
CA GLY A 147 16.52 12.54 23.35
C GLY A 147 17.05 13.01 21.99
N GLU A 148 16.95 14.30 21.76
CA GLU A 148 17.42 14.92 20.49
C GLU A 148 18.94 14.88 20.34
N ASP A 149 19.68 14.78 21.44
CA ASP A 149 21.12 14.59 21.48
C ASP A 149 21.58 13.29 20.81
N LYS A 150 20.72 12.26 20.78
CA LYS A 150 20.98 10.98 20.14
C LYS A 150 20.66 10.94 18.64
N LEU A 151 20.03 12.01 18.13
CA LEU A 151 19.57 12.11 16.73
C LEU A 151 20.36 13.18 15.99
N GLN A 152 20.75 12.85 14.75
CA GLN A 152 21.55 13.75 13.92
C GLN A 152 20.76 14.23 12.70
N GLY A 153 20.89 15.50 12.34
CA GLY A 153 20.31 16.07 11.13
C GLY A 153 18.82 15.75 10.96
N TYR A 154 18.49 15.14 9.83
CA TYR A 154 17.10 14.79 9.49
C TYR A 154 16.49 13.59 10.26
N GLU A 155 17.23 12.93 11.13
CA GLU A 155 16.70 11.86 11.96
C GLU A 155 15.64 12.38 12.93
N LYS A 156 15.83 13.60 13.46
CA LYS A 156 14.84 14.29 14.31
C LYS A 156 13.53 14.50 13.54
N VAL A 157 13.65 15.05 12.32
CA VAL A 157 12.50 15.26 11.44
C VAL A 157 11.79 13.93 11.13
N SER A 158 12.56 12.89 10.80
CA SER A 158 12.00 11.57 10.48
C SER A 158 11.25 10.95 11.67
N ARG A 159 11.77 11.10 12.91
CA ARG A 159 11.11 10.71 14.15
C ARG A 159 9.78 11.44 14.30
N ASP A 160 9.81 12.76 14.22
CA ASP A 160 8.62 13.59 14.47
C ASP A 160 7.54 13.38 13.40
N MET A 161 7.93 13.20 12.14
CA MET A 161 6.98 12.86 11.06
C MET A 161 6.37 11.48 11.24
N PHE A 162 7.14 10.51 11.73
CA PHE A 162 6.61 9.17 12.08
C PHE A 162 5.61 9.26 13.23
N LEU A 163 5.96 9.97 14.32
CA LEU A 163 5.06 10.21 15.45
C LEU A 163 3.79 10.94 15.01
N PHE A 164 3.92 11.97 14.17
CA PHE A 164 2.77 12.66 13.59
C PHE A 164 1.83 11.69 12.86
N SER A 165 2.38 10.77 12.08
CA SER A 165 1.57 9.74 11.42
C SER A 165 1.00 8.70 12.39
N CYS A 166 1.67 8.41 13.51
CA CYS A 166 1.10 7.58 14.58
C CYS A 166 -0.09 8.26 15.28
N LEU A 167 -0.14 9.59 15.28
CA LEU A 167 -1.20 10.38 15.91
C LEU A 167 -2.33 10.78 14.95
N THR A 168 -2.12 10.71 13.63
CA THR A 168 -3.09 11.17 12.63
C THR A 168 -3.53 10.09 11.65
N GLY A 169 -2.80 9.00 11.55
CA GLY A 169 -3.05 7.94 10.55
C GLY A 169 -2.77 8.35 9.11
N LEU A 170 -2.24 9.53 8.85
CA LEU A 170 -1.88 9.97 7.51
C LEU A 170 -0.76 9.09 6.93
N SER A 171 -0.86 8.76 5.64
CA SER A 171 0.22 8.05 4.96
C SER A 171 1.39 8.99 4.66
N TYR A 172 2.58 8.42 4.35
CA TYR A 172 3.73 9.22 3.92
C TYR A 172 3.38 10.27 2.85
N THR A 173 2.70 9.84 1.79
CA THR A 173 2.33 10.71 0.68
C THR A 173 1.35 11.81 1.11
N ASP A 174 0.43 11.50 2.02
CA ASP A 174 -0.54 12.47 2.52
C ASP A 174 0.13 13.51 3.44
N VAL A 175 1.11 13.10 4.27
CA VAL A 175 1.93 14.01 5.09
C VAL A 175 2.81 14.88 4.19
N TYR A 176 3.46 14.30 3.18
CA TYR A 176 4.29 15.02 2.22
C TYR A 176 3.51 16.14 1.49
N HIS A 177 2.22 15.94 1.22
CA HIS A 177 1.34 16.91 0.55
C HIS A 177 0.40 17.64 1.52
N LEU A 178 0.73 17.68 2.81
CA LEU A 178 -0.07 18.42 3.79
C LEU A 178 0.27 19.91 3.70
N THR A 179 -0.76 20.75 3.59
CA THR A 179 -0.63 22.22 3.50
C THR A 179 -1.50 22.88 4.56
N GLU A 180 -1.29 24.18 4.83
CA GLU A 180 -2.10 24.97 5.75
C GLU A 180 -3.60 24.93 5.41
N GLN A 181 -3.97 24.85 4.13
CA GLN A 181 -5.35 24.78 3.68
C GLN A 181 -6.09 23.53 4.14
N HIS A 182 -5.36 22.48 4.56
CA HIS A 182 -5.94 21.25 5.09
C HIS A 182 -6.22 21.33 6.60
N VAL A 183 -5.72 22.33 7.29
CA VAL A 183 -5.87 22.52 8.73
C VAL A 183 -6.91 23.60 9.00
N PHE A 184 -7.88 23.33 9.86
CA PHE A 184 -8.92 24.29 10.21
C PHE A 184 -9.34 24.13 11.66
N HIS A 185 -10.01 25.15 12.21
CA HIS A 185 -10.54 25.17 13.57
C HIS A 185 -12.05 25.07 13.52
N GLU A 186 -12.64 24.13 14.24
CA GLU A 186 -14.07 23.96 14.37
C GLU A 186 -14.41 23.38 15.74
N ALA A 187 -15.45 23.92 16.38
CA ALA A 187 -15.94 23.48 17.69
C ALA A 187 -14.85 23.43 18.78
N GLY A 188 -13.92 24.39 18.80
CA GLY A 188 -12.84 24.47 19.79
C GLY A 188 -11.70 23.47 19.59
N MET A 189 -11.67 22.75 18.47
CA MET A 189 -10.65 21.78 18.15
C MET A 189 -10.04 22.04 16.77
N THR A 190 -8.77 21.70 16.63
CA THR A 190 -8.08 21.74 15.33
C THR A 190 -8.29 20.42 14.59
N TRP A 191 -8.55 20.50 13.31
CA TRP A 191 -8.84 19.36 12.44
C TRP A 191 -7.97 19.37 11.20
N ILE A 192 -7.70 18.17 10.65
CA ILE A 192 -7.23 18.00 9.29
C ILE A 192 -8.38 17.48 8.42
N ARG A 193 -8.65 18.19 7.32
CA ARG A 193 -9.51 17.73 6.22
C ARG A 193 -8.67 17.63 4.96
N LYS A 194 -8.33 16.41 4.57
CA LYS A 194 -7.42 16.19 3.44
C LYS A 194 -7.90 15.07 2.54
N PRO A 195 -8.07 15.34 1.22
CA PRO A 195 -8.22 14.26 0.25
C PRO A 195 -6.95 13.42 0.17
N ARG A 196 -7.07 12.11 0.23
CA ARG A 196 -5.95 11.19 0.07
C ARG A 196 -5.41 11.25 -1.35
N ILE A 197 -4.11 11.38 -1.49
CA ILE A 197 -3.45 11.40 -2.82
C ILE A 197 -3.70 10.10 -3.60
N LYS A 198 -3.80 8.96 -2.91
CA LYS A 198 -3.97 7.64 -3.56
C LYS A 198 -5.40 7.38 -4.06
N THR A 199 -6.42 7.89 -3.38
CA THR A 199 -7.81 7.47 -3.60
C THR A 199 -8.81 8.60 -3.76
N GLY A 200 -8.42 9.85 -3.49
CA GLY A 200 -9.31 11.00 -3.46
C GLY A 200 -10.25 11.08 -2.24
N ASN A 201 -10.38 10.01 -1.45
CA ASN A 201 -11.25 10.00 -0.28
C ASN A 201 -10.75 10.99 0.78
N VAL A 202 -11.67 11.72 1.38
CA VAL A 202 -11.33 12.74 2.37
C VAL A 202 -11.13 12.11 3.74
N CYS A 203 -9.98 12.38 4.35
CA CYS A 203 -9.70 12.12 5.76
C CYS A 203 -10.24 13.28 6.59
N HIS A 204 -10.89 12.97 7.72
CA HIS A 204 -11.30 13.94 8.75
C HIS A 204 -10.68 13.52 10.06
N ILE A 205 -9.66 14.25 10.52
CA ILE A 205 -8.83 13.85 11.65
C ILE A 205 -8.81 14.98 12.68
N PRO A 206 -9.30 14.73 13.90
CA PRO A 206 -9.09 15.67 15.00
C PRO A 206 -7.60 15.66 15.39
N LEU A 207 -7.00 16.82 15.54
CA LEU A 207 -5.60 16.93 15.97
C LEU A 207 -5.51 16.90 17.48
N LEU A 208 -4.78 15.93 17.99
CA LEU A 208 -4.35 15.90 19.38
C LEU A 208 -3.30 17.01 19.65
N PRO A 209 -3.16 17.49 20.89
CA PRO A 209 -2.19 18.52 21.23
C PRO A 209 -0.77 18.21 20.78
N GLU A 210 -0.34 16.94 20.91
CA GLU A 210 0.98 16.46 20.49
C GLU A 210 1.19 16.58 18.97
N ALA A 211 0.16 16.27 18.18
CA ALA A 211 0.21 16.42 16.74
C ALA A 211 0.24 17.91 16.32
N THR A 212 -0.51 18.74 17.02
CA THR A 212 -0.47 20.20 16.84
C THR A 212 0.91 20.77 17.19
N ALA A 213 1.51 20.32 18.29
CA ALA A 213 2.86 20.73 18.68
C ALA A 213 3.93 20.39 17.64
N ILE A 214 3.78 19.26 16.93
CA ILE A 214 4.67 18.91 15.81
C ILE A 214 4.47 19.90 14.66
N ILE A 215 3.25 20.24 14.29
CA ILE A 215 2.98 21.24 13.27
C ILE A 215 3.64 22.58 13.61
N GLU A 216 3.42 23.07 14.84
CA GLU A 216 3.96 24.36 15.28
C GLU A 216 5.50 24.35 15.31
N ARG A 217 6.12 23.24 15.73
CA ARG A 217 7.59 23.08 15.70
C ARG A 217 8.17 23.30 14.30
N TYR A 218 7.48 22.86 13.28
CA TYR A 218 7.98 22.90 11.89
C TYR A 218 7.37 24.02 11.05
N ARG A 219 6.48 24.81 11.60
CA ARG A 219 5.83 25.93 10.89
C ARG A 219 6.89 26.92 10.41
N GLY A 220 6.89 27.19 9.11
CA GLY A 220 7.84 28.12 8.50
C GLY A 220 9.28 27.62 8.38
N ILE A 221 9.57 26.39 8.80
CA ILE A 221 10.91 25.80 8.62
C ILE A 221 11.01 25.20 7.23
N HIS A 222 11.61 25.96 6.32
CA HIS A 222 11.98 25.47 4.98
C HIS A 222 13.31 24.73 5.09
N THR A 223 13.28 23.43 5.36
CA THR A 223 14.51 22.65 5.41
C THR A 223 14.97 22.29 4.00
N ARG A 224 16.28 22.42 3.74
CA ARG A 224 16.95 21.91 2.53
C ARG A 224 16.94 20.37 2.41
N ALA A 225 16.05 19.68 3.18
CA ALA A 225 15.89 18.24 3.20
C ALA A 225 15.30 17.68 1.89
N PHE A 226 14.74 18.52 1.08
CA PHE A 226 14.16 18.13 -0.19
C PHE A 226 15.22 18.20 -1.29
N ARG A 227 15.41 17.10 -2.03
CA ARG A 227 16.20 17.13 -3.29
C ARG A 227 15.57 18.07 -4.34
N HIS A 228 14.29 18.37 -4.19
CA HIS A 228 13.50 19.30 -4.99
C HIS A 228 12.84 20.28 -4.05
N GLU A 229 12.66 21.52 -4.47
CA GLU A 229 11.89 22.50 -3.69
C GLU A 229 10.52 21.91 -3.35
N PRO A 230 10.13 21.90 -2.05
CA PRO A 230 8.79 21.47 -1.70
C PRO A 230 7.80 22.41 -2.39
N PRO A 231 6.68 21.90 -2.87
CA PRO A 231 5.65 22.76 -3.42
C PRO A 231 5.28 23.85 -2.39
N LYS A 232 5.07 25.08 -2.87
CA LYS A 232 4.73 26.21 -2.02
C LYS A 232 3.56 25.85 -1.08
N GLY A 233 3.71 26.13 0.20
CA GLY A 233 2.66 25.94 1.21
C GLY A 233 2.68 24.58 1.91
N TYR A 234 3.69 23.73 1.73
CA TYR A 234 3.81 22.50 2.52
C TYR A 234 4.06 22.81 3.99
N LEU A 235 3.32 22.06 4.84
CA LEU A 235 3.28 22.31 6.28
C LEU A 235 4.43 21.62 7.03
N LEU A 236 4.87 20.44 6.55
CA LEU A 236 5.82 19.58 7.26
C LEU A 236 7.01 19.19 6.37
N PRO A 237 8.26 19.29 6.89
CA PRO A 237 9.49 19.03 6.13
C PRO A 237 9.87 17.54 6.10
N ILE A 238 8.99 16.66 5.63
CA ILE A 238 9.26 15.22 5.61
C ILE A 238 10.33 14.85 4.56
N PRO A 239 11.44 14.18 4.94
CA PRO A 239 12.44 13.69 4.00
C PRO A 239 11.88 12.61 3.05
N GLY A 240 12.62 12.24 2.00
CA GLY A 240 12.24 11.17 1.09
C GLY A 240 11.94 9.85 1.81
N CYS A 241 10.96 9.10 1.30
CA CYS A 241 10.43 7.89 1.98
C CYS A 241 11.53 6.87 2.32
N ASP A 242 12.48 6.65 1.41
CA ASP A 242 13.59 5.72 1.63
C ASP A 242 14.52 6.22 2.74
N THR A 243 14.81 7.53 2.77
CA THR A 243 15.61 8.17 3.82
C THR A 243 14.92 8.03 5.17
N VAL A 244 13.63 8.33 5.25
CA VAL A 244 12.85 8.16 6.50
C VAL A 244 12.91 6.72 6.97
N ASN A 245 12.74 5.73 6.08
CA ASN A 245 12.81 4.32 6.46
C ASN A 245 14.22 3.89 6.94
N ILE A 246 15.28 4.49 6.42
CA ILE A 246 16.65 4.27 6.93
C ILE A 246 16.76 4.83 8.35
N HIS A 247 16.32 6.07 8.58
CA HIS A 247 16.34 6.72 9.89
C HIS A 247 15.50 5.95 10.91
N LEU A 248 14.31 5.48 10.55
CA LEU A 248 13.45 4.71 11.44
C LEU A 248 14.09 3.40 11.90
N LYS A 249 14.87 2.73 11.06
CA LYS A 249 15.64 1.54 11.48
C LYS A 249 16.71 1.87 12.53
N LYS A 250 17.35 3.04 12.41
CA LYS A 250 18.31 3.52 13.42
C LYS A 250 17.59 3.89 14.71
N ILE A 251 16.49 4.64 14.62
CA ILE A 251 15.66 5.03 15.78
C ILE A 251 15.17 3.78 16.52
N ALA A 252 14.68 2.75 15.81
CA ALA A 252 14.27 1.49 16.43
C ALA A 252 15.40 0.87 17.28
N ARG A 253 16.61 0.81 16.73
CA ARG A 253 17.78 0.28 17.47
C ARG A 253 18.11 1.11 18.70
N LEU A 254 18.06 2.45 18.61
CA LEU A 254 18.31 3.34 19.74
C LEU A 254 17.27 3.20 20.85
N CYS A 255 16.02 2.84 20.50
CA CYS A 255 14.92 2.58 21.43
C CYS A 255 14.83 1.12 21.89
N GLY A 256 15.72 0.21 21.46
CA GLY A 256 15.64 -1.22 21.78
C GLY A 256 14.48 -1.96 21.13
N ILE A 257 13.83 -1.37 20.12
CA ILE A 257 12.69 -1.96 19.40
C ILE A 257 13.20 -2.99 18.41
N GLN A 258 12.80 -4.27 18.57
CA GLN A 258 13.25 -5.38 17.73
C GLN A 258 12.58 -5.42 16.35
N LYS A 259 11.46 -4.70 16.18
CA LYS A 259 10.73 -4.63 14.90
C LYS A 259 11.47 -3.77 13.88
N THR A 260 11.51 -4.22 12.62
CA THR A 260 11.99 -3.39 11.51
C THR A 260 10.95 -2.32 11.20
N LEU A 261 11.18 -1.09 11.67
CA LEU A 261 10.25 0.02 11.46
C LEU A 261 10.23 0.44 9.98
N THR A 262 9.03 0.70 9.50
CA THR A 262 8.76 1.38 8.23
C THR A 262 7.75 2.49 8.45
N TYR A 263 7.78 3.53 7.64
CA TYR A 263 6.87 4.66 7.80
C TYR A 263 5.38 4.25 7.78
N HIS A 264 5.05 3.25 6.97
CA HIS A 264 3.66 2.77 6.86
C HIS A 264 3.12 2.14 8.15
N MET A 265 4.01 1.64 9.03
CA MET A 265 3.61 1.12 10.34
C MET A 265 2.96 2.18 11.22
N ALA A 266 3.32 3.47 11.07
CA ALA A 266 2.68 4.55 11.81
C ALA A 266 1.16 4.58 11.62
N ARG A 267 0.71 4.43 10.36
CA ARG A 267 -0.72 4.38 10.05
C ARG A 267 -1.41 3.13 10.60
N HIS A 268 -0.73 1.98 10.61
CA HIS A 268 -1.24 0.76 11.26
C HIS A 268 -1.31 0.94 12.77
N THR A 269 -0.29 1.57 13.38
CA THR A 269 -0.26 1.91 14.81
C THR A 269 -1.40 2.84 15.18
N PHE A 270 -1.65 3.90 14.40
CA PHE A 270 -2.80 4.78 14.62
C PHE A 270 -4.10 3.98 14.63
N ALA A 271 -4.35 3.18 13.60
CA ALA A 271 -5.59 2.44 13.47
C ALA A 271 -5.81 1.43 14.61
N SER A 272 -4.78 0.65 14.97
CA SER A 272 -4.92 -0.39 16.00
C SER A 272 -4.70 0.15 17.41
N GLN A 273 -3.54 0.75 17.68
CA GLN A 273 -3.08 1.05 19.05
C GLN A 273 -3.53 2.41 19.58
N MET A 274 -3.72 3.40 18.70
CA MET A 274 -4.07 4.76 19.13
C MET A 274 -5.58 5.04 19.05
N THR A 275 -6.34 4.18 18.36
CA THR A 275 -7.78 4.41 18.18
C THR A 275 -8.63 3.19 18.52
N LEU A 276 -8.57 2.09 17.77
CA LEU A 276 -9.47 0.94 18.00
C LEU A 276 -9.28 0.29 19.37
N SER A 277 -8.06 0.13 19.87
CA SER A 277 -7.81 -0.38 21.22
C SER A 277 -8.33 0.54 22.31
N GLU A 278 -8.42 1.85 22.04
CA GLU A 278 -8.95 2.85 22.98
C GLU A 278 -10.49 3.03 22.88
N GLY A 279 -11.15 2.23 22.06
CA GLY A 279 -12.60 2.25 21.96
C GLY A 279 -13.20 3.20 20.93
N VAL A 280 -12.39 3.79 20.09
CA VAL A 280 -12.90 4.56 18.94
C VAL A 280 -13.60 3.60 17.98
N SER A 281 -14.82 3.95 17.56
CA SER A 281 -15.60 3.10 16.66
C SER A 281 -14.87 2.88 15.32
N ILE A 282 -15.05 1.70 14.73
CA ILE A 282 -14.40 1.34 13.46
C ILE A 282 -14.84 2.28 12.33
N GLU A 283 -16.08 2.81 12.37
CA GLU A 283 -16.61 3.77 11.42
C GLU A 283 -15.86 5.09 11.50
N SER A 284 -15.62 5.58 12.72
CA SER A 284 -14.84 6.80 12.97
C SER A 284 -13.40 6.63 12.49
N VAL A 285 -12.76 5.49 12.82
CA VAL A 285 -11.39 5.19 12.36
C VAL A 285 -11.35 5.10 10.84
N SER A 286 -12.34 4.44 10.22
CA SER A 286 -12.46 4.35 8.76
C SER A 286 -12.55 5.73 8.09
N LYS A 287 -13.32 6.65 8.70
CA LYS A 287 -13.46 8.04 8.24
C LYS A 287 -12.16 8.83 8.39
N MET A 288 -11.50 8.72 9.56
CA MET A 288 -10.19 9.34 9.79
C MET A 288 -9.14 8.85 8.80
N LEU A 289 -9.13 7.55 8.50
CA LEU A 289 -8.22 6.95 7.54
C LEU A 289 -8.60 7.22 6.08
N GLY A 290 -9.79 7.73 5.77
CA GLY A 290 -10.28 7.94 4.40
C GLY A 290 -10.42 6.62 3.63
N HIS A 291 -10.92 5.56 4.27
CA HIS A 291 -11.28 4.32 3.59
C HIS A 291 -12.67 4.44 2.98
N SER A 292 -12.83 3.96 1.74
CA SER A 292 -14.12 3.90 1.07
C SER A 292 -14.99 2.73 1.55
N GLN A 293 -14.37 1.72 2.13
CA GLN A 293 -15.02 0.51 2.65
C GLN A 293 -14.50 0.17 4.04
N ILE A 294 -15.40 -0.05 4.98
CA ILE A 294 -15.08 -0.45 6.36
C ILE A 294 -14.22 -1.73 6.41
N LYS A 295 -14.44 -2.66 5.47
CA LYS A 295 -13.65 -3.90 5.36
C LYS A 295 -12.14 -3.64 5.32
N THR A 296 -11.70 -2.51 4.78
CA THR A 296 -10.28 -2.11 4.78
C THR A 296 -9.79 -1.74 6.18
N THR A 297 -10.68 -1.33 7.08
CA THR A 297 -10.37 -0.99 8.47
C THR A 297 -10.45 -2.23 9.37
N GLN A 298 -11.28 -3.21 9.03
CA GLN A 298 -11.47 -4.44 9.81
C GLN A 298 -10.19 -5.24 10.00
N VAL A 299 -9.21 -5.12 9.09
CA VAL A 299 -7.89 -5.78 9.22
C VAL A 299 -7.10 -5.31 10.45
N TYR A 300 -7.49 -4.19 11.07
CA TYR A 300 -6.89 -3.65 12.30
C TYR A 300 -7.70 -3.98 13.56
N ALA A 301 -8.93 -4.45 13.40
CA ALA A 301 -9.86 -4.74 14.48
C ALA A 301 -9.70 -6.19 14.94
N GLU A 302 -8.56 -6.52 15.57
CA GLU A 302 -8.46 -7.75 16.35
C GLU A 302 -9.25 -7.52 17.65
N THR A 303 -10.41 -8.17 17.75
CA THR A 303 -11.23 -8.12 18.97
C THR A 303 -10.72 -9.20 19.91
N SER A 304 -9.96 -8.82 20.94
CA SER A 304 -9.58 -9.77 21.98
C SER A 304 -10.76 -10.04 22.93
N PRO A 305 -10.78 -11.19 23.63
CA PRO A 305 -11.79 -11.50 24.66
C PRO A 305 -11.87 -10.39 25.72
N GLU A 306 -10.74 -9.83 26.12
CA GLU A 306 -10.66 -8.73 27.09
C GLU A 306 -11.39 -7.48 26.56
N ARG A 307 -11.26 -7.20 25.26
CA ARG A 307 -11.97 -6.10 24.63
C ARG A 307 -13.49 -6.31 24.64
N VAL A 308 -13.94 -7.52 24.32
CA VAL A 308 -15.37 -7.87 24.40
C VAL A 308 -15.88 -7.68 25.81
N PHE A 309 -15.11 -8.11 26.82
CA PHE A 309 -15.45 -7.93 28.22
C PHE A 309 -15.61 -6.45 28.59
N LEU A 310 -14.62 -5.60 28.25
CA LEU A 310 -14.66 -4.16 28.51
C LEU A 310 -15.83 -3.46 27.83
N ASP A 311 -16.21 -3.87 26.63
CA ASP A 311 -17.36 -3.30 25.92
C ASP A 311 -18.69 -3.70 26.56
N ILE A 312 -18.80 -4.93 27.07
CA ILE A 312 -19.96 -5.38 27.85
C ILE A 312 -20.00 -4.70 29.23
N GLU A 313 -18.87 -4.58 29.92
CA GLU A 313 -18.78 -3.91 31.22
C GLU A 313 -19.34 -2.48 31.19
N LYS A 314 -19.11 -1.73 30.12
CA LYS A 314 -19.66 -0.38 29.92
C LYS A 314 -21.19 -0.30 29.92
N ILE A 315 -21.86 -1.37 29.49
CA ILE A 315 -23.33 -1.43 29.37
C ILE A 315 -23.97 -2.15 30.56
N LEU A 316 -23.19 -2.88 31.38
CA LEU A 316 -23.72 -3.59 32.55
C LEU A 316 -24.55 -2.70 33.47
N PRO A 317 -24.17 -1.45 33.83
CA PRO A 317 -25.01 -0.59 34.64
C PRO A 317 -26.37 -0.27 34.01
N GLN A 318 -26.44 -0.21 32.67
CA GLN A 318 -27.70 0.05 31.96
C GLN A 318 -28.59 -1.20 31.89
N LEU A 319 -27.98 -2.39 31.93
CA LEU A 319 -28.68 -3.67 31.94
C LEU A 319 -29.13 -4.12 33.33
N ALA A 320 -28.59 -3.53 34.38
CA ALA A 320 -28.95 -3.86 35.79
C ALA A 320 -30.41 -3.62 36.13
N HIS A 321 -31.15 -2.89 35.29
CA HIS A 321 -32.60 -2.67 35.45
C HIS A 321 -33.46 -3.87 34.98
N TYR A 322 -32.87 -4.83 34.26
CA TYR A 322 -33.55 -6.05 33.84
C TYR A 322 -33.40 -7.12 34.91
N GLN A 323 -34.08 -6.95 36.07
CA GLN A 323 -34.22 -8.02 37.06
C GLN A 323 -35.15 -9.09 36.49
N LEU A 324 -34.62 -10.26 36.23
CA LEU A 324 -35.45 -11.43 36.00
C LEU A 324 -36.15 -11.76 37.34
N THR A 325 -37.46 -11.44 37.42
CA THR A 325 -38.30 -11.96 38.51
C THR A 325 -38.40 -13.48 38.41
N ASN A 326 -37.91 -14.18 39.41
CA ASN A 326 -38.08 -15.63 39.57
C ASN A 326 -39.56 -16.01 39.71
#